data_19478fe8e456a46db223cb9d9305a5e6
#
_entry.id   19478fe8e456a46db223cb9d9305a5e6
#
_cell.length_a   1.000
_cell.length_b   1.000
_cell.length_c   1.000
_cell.angle_alpha   90.00
_cell.angle_beta   90.00
_cell.angle_gamma   90.00
#
_symmetry.space_group_name_H-M   'P 1'
#
loop_
_entity.id
_entity.type
_entity.pdbx_description
1 polymer ?
#
loop_
_entity_poly.entity_id
_entity_poly.type
_entity_poly.pdbx_seq_one_letter_code
_entity_poly.pdbx_strand_id
1 'polypeptide(L)'
;GPSVYGSGSLMSSVLAKANSQKMSMVNDYALSWQKEWSQNFNMIFSLESRRIFSNPFVPMVSRDGNIFNSVGYNQAHVQLRFSKDEIVTRGVFDKHYMYSKYPVVTLDLIGSTKGIGKNEYSYFRPELSIQYTLPIPPLGLSKFNLSSGTIVGKVPYPMLKIHEGNGTYTFSRYAFNCMNY
;
A
#
# COMPACT_ATOMS: atom_id res chain seq x y z
N GLY A 1 0.94 -1.55 5.20
CA GLY A 1 0.35 -1.15 3.93
C GLY A 1 1.13 0.01 3.35
N PRO A 2 1.25 0.16 2.04
CA PRO A 2 1.86 1.35 1.49
C PRO A 2 1.02 2.53 1.99
N SER A 3 1.65 3.41 2.77
CA SER A 3 1.05 4.69 3.06
C SER A 3 0.81 5.35 1.71
N VAL A 4 -0.43 5.66 1.40
CA VAL A 4 -0.83 6.47 0.22
C VAL A 4 -0.17 7.86 0.28
N TYR A 5 0.45 8.14 1.39
CA TYR A 5 1.32 9.29 1.61
C TYR A 5 2.74 8.84 1.24
N GLY A 6 3.16 9.17 0.02
CA GLY A 6 4.57 9.15 -0.28
C GLY A 6 5.27 9.87 0.87
N SER A 7 6.38 9.32 1.35
CA SER A 7 7.26 9.96 2.32
C SER A 7 7.86 11.20 1.66
N GLY A 8 6.99 12.18 1.40
CA GLY A 8 7.39 13.50 0.95
C GLY A 8 8.20 14.11 2.08
N SER A 9 9.45 14.40 1.84
CA SER A 9 10.21 15.23 2.78
C SER A 9 9.45 16.55 2.97
N LEU A 10 9.55 17.17 4.14
CA LEU A 10 8.98 18.51 4.39
C LEU A 10 9.35 19.49 3.26
N MET A 11 10.53 19.33 2.67
CA MET A 11 10.99 20.09 1.49
C MET A 11 10.10 19.88 0.27
N SER A 12 9.66 18.66 -0.01
CA SER A 12 8.78 18.39 -1.16
C SER A 12 7.39 19.01 -0.98
N SER A 13 6.90 19.08 0.26
CA SER A 13 5.62 19.73 0.58
C SER A 13 5.69 21.24 0.46
N VAL A 14 6.82 21.87 0.83
CA VAL A 14 7.03 23.32 0.74
C VAL A 14 7.31 23.76 -0.70
N LEU A 15 8.01 22.95 -1.48
CA LEU A 15 8.37 23.26 -2.88
C LEU A 15 7.31 22.80 -3.89
N ALA A 16 6.33 22.02 -3.48
CA ALA A 16 5.23 21.63 -4.34
C ALA A 16 4.39 22.86 -4.68
N LYS A 17 4.59 23.40 -5.89
CA LYS A 17 3.90 24.57 -6.44
C LYS A 17 2.41 24.35 -6.68
N ALA A 18 1.95 23.11 -6.63
CA ALA A 18 0.55 22.74 -6.74
C ALA A 18 0.02 22.39 -5.35
N ASN A 19 -0.73 23.31 -4.77
CA ASN A 19 -1.62 23.00 -3.68
C ASN A 19 -2.62 21.97 -4.23
N SER A 20 -2.43 20.71 -3.91
CA SER A 20 -3.31 19.65 -4.41
C SER A 20 -4.65 19.78 -3.70
N GLN A 21 -5.55 20.57 -4.29
CA GLN A 21 -6.93 20.71 -3.84
C GLN A 21 -7.69 19.36 -3.84
N LYS A 22 -7.07 18.32 -4.42
CA LYS A 22 -7.61 16.95 -4.49
C LYS A 22 -7.24 16.08 -3.28
N MET A 23 -6.59 16.62 -2.25
CA MET A 23 -6.28 15.86 -1.03
C MET A 23 -7.51 15.74 -0.14
N SER A 24 -7.89 14.51 0.19
CA SER A 24 -8.95 14.21 1.14
C SER A 24 -8.36 13.96 2.53
N MET A 25 -9.05 14.41 3.57
CA MET A 25 -8.69 14.10 4.95
C MET A 25 -9.01 12.63 5.24
N VAL A 26 -8.10 11.93 5.92
CA VAL A 26 -8.27 10.52 6.26
C VAL A 26 -7.94 10.33 7.75
N ASN A 27 -8.86 9.71 8.47
CA ASN A 27 -8.59 9.17 9.80
C ASN A 27 -8.29 7.68 9.67
N ASP A 28 -7.13 7.26 10.13
CA ASP A 28 -6.65 5.89 10.03
C ASP A 28 -6.21 5.37 11.40
N TYR A 29 -6.79 4.25 11.81
CA TYR A 29 -6.43 3.54 13.04
C TYR A 29 -6.00 2.14 12.65
N ALA A 30 -4.79 1.75 13.01
CA ALA A 30 -4.26 0.43 12.70
C ALA A 30 -3.67 -0.24 13.92
N LEU A 31 -3.98 -1.51 14.10
CA LEU A 31 -3.36 -2.40 15.05
C LEU A 31 -2.67 -3.51 14.28
N SER A 32 -1.36 -3.66 14.47
CA SER A 32 -0.57 -4.65 13.75
C SER A 32 0.14 -5.58 14.71
N TRP A 33 0.15 -6.86 14.38
CA TRP A 33 0.92 -7.88 15.06
C TRP A 33 1.81 -8.60 14.06
N GLN A 34 3.11 -8.68 14.36
CA GLN A 34 4.10 -9.31 13.50
C GLN A 34 4.74 -10.49 14.21
N LYS A 35 4.89 -11.60 13.50
CA LYS A 35 5.60 -12.78 13.97
C LYS A 35 6.52 -13.33 12.88
N GLU A 36 7.77 -13.54 13.25
CA GLU A 36 8.73 -14.30 12.45
C GLU A 36 8.71 -15.75 12.94
N TRP A 37 8.27 -16.67 12.08
CA TRP A 37 8.25 -18.11 12.40
C TRP A 37 9.60 -18.76 12.12
N SER A 38 10.32 -18.23 11.14
CA SER A 38 11.68 -18.64 10.80
C SER A 38 12.39 -17.47 10.12
N GLN A 39 13.69 -17.61 9.88
CA GLN A 39 14.45 -16.61 9.11
C GLN A 39 13.88 -16.36 7.70
N ASN A 40 13.15 -17.34 7.18
CA ASN A 40 12.63 -17.33 5.81
C ASN A 40 11.14 -16.98 5.71
N PHE A 41 10.43 -16.96 6.84
CA PHE A 41 8.98 -16.76 6.85
C PHE A 41 8.56 -15.75 7.91
N ASN A 42 7.89 -14.70 7.47
CA ASN A 42 7.34 -13.64 8.30
C ASN A 42 5.85 -13.46 8.00
N MET A 43 5.07 -13.25 9.05
CA MET A 43 3.65 -12.96 8.97
C MET A 43 3.35 -11.65 9.69
N ILE A 44 2.57 -10.80 9.04
CA ILE A 44 2.00 -9.58 9.65
C ILE A 44 0.48 -9.72 9.57
N PHE A 45 -0.16 -9.56 10.71
CA PHE A 45 -1.61 -9.44 10.81
C PHE A 45 -1.95 -8.02 11.24
N SER A 46 -2.82 -7.33 10.51
CA SER A 46 -3.24 -5.97 10.83
C SER A 46 -4.75 -5.83 10.78
N LEU A 47 -5.29 -5.10 11.75
CA LEU A 47 -6.66 -4.62 11.72
C LEU A 47 -6.62 -3.12 11.51
N GLU A 48 -7.34 -2.64 10.51
CA GLU A 48 -7.38 -1.24 10.14
C GLU A 48 -8.81 -0.73 10.13
N SER A 49 -9.01 0.46 10.71
CA SER A 49 -10.25 1.22 10.62
C SER A 49 -9.95 2.57 9.99
N ARG A 50 -10.50 2.80 8.82
CA ARG A 50 -10.21 3.99 8.04
C ARG A 50 -11.48 4.76 7.71
N ARG A 51 -11.44 6.09 7.82
CA ARG A 51 -12.50 6.98 7.39
C ARG A 51 -11.92 8.05 6.49
N ILE A 52 -12.45 8.12 5.28
CA ILE A 52 -12.06 9.09 4.26
C ILE A 52 -13.18 10.13 4.18
N PHE A 53 -12.82 11.42 4.27
CA PHE A 53 -13.77 12.52 4.18
C PHE A 53 -13.82 13.06 2.75
N SER A 54 -15.01 13.42 2.29
CA SER A 54 -15.17 14.06 0.99
C SER A 54 -14.53 15.45 0.99
N ASN A 55 -14.03 15.84 -0.16
CA ASN A 55 -13.54 17.18 -0.43
C ASN A 55 -14.41 17.81 -1.53
N PRO A 56 -14.67 19.12 -1.53
CA PRO A 56 -15.41 19.78 -2.60
C PRO A 56 -14.88 19.50 -4.01
N PHE A 57 -13.58 19.28 -4.14
CA PHE A 57 -12.92 18.97 -5.43
C PHE A 57 -12.90 17.46 -5.77
N VAL A 58 -13.19 16.58 -4.79
CA VAL A 58 -13.31 15.13 -4.96
C VAL A 58 -14.58 14.67 -4.23
N PRO A 59 -15.76 14.99 -4.78
CA PRO A 59 -17.01 14.59 -4.16
C PRO A 59 -17.16 13.06 -4.22
N MET A 60 -17.61 12.48 -3.11
CA MET A 60 -17.92 11.05 -3.07
C MET A 60 -19.37 10.87 -3.45
N VAL A 61 -19.59 10.39 -4.67
CA VAL A 61 -20.94 10.16 -5.22
C VAL A 61 -21.18 8.67 -5.37
N SER A 62 -22.32 8.19 -4.85
CA SER A 62 -22.79 6.82 -5.11
C SER A 62 -23.24 6.67 -6.55
N ARG A 63 -23.34 5.43 -7.01
CA ARG A 63 -23.96 5.09 -8.29
C ARG A 63 -25.40 5.62 -8.41
N ASP A 64 -26.08 5.76 -7.29
CA ASP A 64 -27.47 6.26 -7.20
C ASP A 64 -27.55 7.80 -7.08
N GLY A 65 -26.42 8.50 -7.25
CA GLY A 65 -26.36 9.97 -7.20
C GLY A 65 -26.31 10.58 -5.80
N ASN A 66 -26.31 9.78 -4.74
CA ASN A 66 -26.22 10.28 -3.37
C ASN A 66 -24.79 10.75 -3.07
N ILE A 67 -24.66 11.93 -2.46
CA ILE A 67 -23.39 12.50 -2.03
C ILE A 67 -23.12 12.08 -0.59
N PHE A 68 -21.95 11.48 -0.35
CA PHE A 68 -21.49 11.11 0.98
C PHE A 68 -20.45 12.10 1.49
N ASN A 69 -20.60 12.52 2.73
CA ASN A 69 -19.60 13.37 3.40
C ASN A 69 -18.38 12.58 3.85
N SER A 70 -18.52 11.30 4.10
CA SER A 70 -17.40 10.41 4.45
C SER A 70 -17.74 8.96 4.13
N VAL A 71 -16.71 8.18 3.80
CA VAL A 71 -16.77 6.73 3.64
C VAL A 71 -15.87 6.11 4.69
N GLY A 72 -16.44 5.22 5.51
CA GLY A 72 -15.70 4.47 6.53
C GLY A 72 -15.67 2.98 6.21
N TYR A 73 -14.55 2.33 6.50
CA TYR A 73 -14.43 0.89 6.38
C TYR A 73 -13.45 0.32 7.40
N ASN A 74 -13.70 -0.94 7.77
CA ASN A 74 -12.82 -1.74 8.59
C ASN A 74 -12.31 -2.90 7.75
N GLN A 75 -11.02 -3.17 7.80
CA GLN A 75 -10.40 -4.26 7.05
C GLN A 75 -9.44 -5.05 7.91
N ALA A 76 -9.36 -6.35 7.65
CA ALA A 76 -8.30 -7.21 8.14
C ALA A 76 -7.28 -7.43 7.01
N HIS A 77 -6.01 -7.36 7.34
CA HIS A 77 -4.92 -7.57 6.41
C HIS A 77 -3.97 -8.63 6.97
N VAL A 78 -3.70 -9.65 6.17
CA VAL A 78 -2.71 -10.68 6.44
C VAL A 78 -1.64 -10.59 5.36
N GLN A 79 -0.41 -10.33 5.76
CA GLN A 79 0.74 -10.37 4.87
C GLN A 79 1.61 -11.57 5.22
N LEU A 80 1.89 -12.41 4.24
CA LEU A 80 2.78 -13.54 4.33
C LEU A 80 3.99 -13.27 3.45
N ARG A 81 5.19 -13.27 4.03
CA ARG A 81 6.43 -12.98 3.32
C ARG A 81 7.37 -14.18 3.43
N PHE A 82 7.79 -14.68 2.28
CA PHE A 82 8.79 -15.74 2.12
C PHE A 82 10.05 -15.15 1.51
N SER A 83 11.17 -15.37 2.18
CA SER A 83 12.49 -14.97 1.69
C SER A 83 13.50 -16.04 2.05
N LYS A 84 14.25 -16.55 1.07
CA LYS A 84 15.30 -17.54 1.31
C LYS A 84 16.66 -16.87 1.25
N ASP A 85 17.53 -17.18 2.24
CA ASP A 85 18.92 -16.71 2.32
C ASP A 85 19.05 -15.19 2.14
N GLU A 86 18.16 -14.45 2.78
CA GLU A 86 18.20 -12.99 2.77
C GLU A 86 19.22 -12.47 3.78
N ILE A 87 20.14 -11.63 3.33
CA ILE A 87 21.10 -10.96 4.21
C ILE A 87 20.38 -9.80 4.89
N VAL A 88 20.30 -9.91 6.21
CA VAL A 88 19.63 -8.93 7.06
C VAL A 88 20.63 -8.31 8.02
N THR A 89 20.74 -7.00 8.01
CA THR A 89 21.48 -6.25 9.02
C THR A 89 20.51 -5.85 10.13
N ARG A 90 20.81 -6.30 11.35
CA ARG A 90 20.02 -5.95 12.54
C ARG A 90 20.67 -4.76 13.24
N GLY A 91 19.95 -3.63 13.25
CA GLY A 91 20.22 -2.51 14.16
C GLY A 91 19.59 -2.75 15.52
N VAL A 92 19.74 -1.80 16.44
CA VAL A 92 19.15 -1.89 17.79
C VAL A 92 17.63 -1.85 17.74
N PHE A 93 17.05 -1.07 16.83
CA PHE A 93 15.60 -0.87 16.69
C PHE A 93 15.07 -1.23 15.29
N ASP A 94 15.95 -1.39 14.31
CA ASP A 94 15.56 -1.58 12.92
C ASP A 94 16.23 -2.80 12.30
N LYS A 95 15.51 -3.39 11.34
CA LYS A 95 15.96 -4.52 10.55
C LYS A 95 16.01 -4.11 9.08
N HIS A 96 17.22 -4.04 8.53
CA HIS A 96 17.42 -3.66 7.14
C HIS A 96 17.69 -4.89 6.28
N TYR A 97 16.84 -5.11 5.30
CA TYR A 97 17.01 -6.17 4.30
C TYR A 97 17.91 -5.67 3.19
N MET A 98 19.09 -6.26 3.05
CA MET A 98 20.10 -5.79 2.10
C MET A 98 19.98 -6.48 0.75
N TYR A 99 20.04 -7.79 0.74
CA TYR A 99 20.09 -8.58 -0.49
C TYR A 99 19.55 -9.99 -0.24
N SER A 100 18.81 -10.50 -1.22
CA SER A 100 18.42 -11.91 -1.27
C SER A 100 18.90 -12.53 -2.58
N LYS A 101 19.54 -13.69 -2.50
CA LYS A 101 19.96 -14.48 -3.66
C LYS A 101 18.76 -15.09 -4.41
N TYR A 102 17.67 -15.32 -3.68
CA TYR A 102 16.45 -15.92 -4.20
C TYR A 102 15.31 -14.90 -4.29
N PRO A 103 14.29 -15.15 -5.10
CA PRO A 103 13.11 -14.31 -5.11
C PRO A 103 12.45 -14.20 -3.73
N VAL A 104 12.03 -13.00 -3.39
CA VAL A 104 11.21 -12.73 -2.22
C VAL A 104 9.76 -12.70 -2.67
N VAL A 105 8.93 -13.55 -2.09
CA VAL A 105 7.51 -13.65 -2.40
C VAL A 105 6.70 -13.10 -1.25
N THR A 106 5.80 -12.17 -1.55
CA THR A 106 4.88 -11.59 -0.58
C THR A 106 3.44 -11.82 -1.06
N LEU A 107 2.63 -12.38 -0.18
CA LEU A 107 1.20 -12.55 -0.39
C LEU A 107 0.45 -11.68 0.61
N ASP A 108 -0.31 -10.72 0.09
CA ASP A 108 -1.17 -9.84 0.85
C ASP A 108 -2.63 -10.26 0.66
N LEU A 109 -3.31 -10.53 1.76
CA LEU A 109 -4.72 -10.89 1.79
C LEU A 109 -5.46 -9.82 2.59
N ILE A 110 -6.29 -9.05 1.92
CA ILE A 110 -7.06 -7.97 2.55
C ILE A 110 -8.54 -8.29 2.41
N GLY A 111 -9.24 -8.28 3.54
CA GLY A 111 -10.65 -8.58 3.59
C GLY A 111 -11.43 -7.58 4.43
N SER A 112 -12.65 -7.31 4.00
CA SER A 112 -13.59 -6.46 4.69
C SER A 112 -14.97 -7.07 4.62
N THR A 113 -15.72 -7.05 5.72
CA THR A 113 -17.06 -7.62 5.80
C THR A 113 -18.06 -6.55 6.20
N LYS A 114 -19.20 -6.52 5.49
CA LYS A 114 -20.34 -5.65 5.84
C LYS A 114 -20.86 -6.02 7.23
N GLY A 115 -21.24 -5.00 8.02
CA GLY A 115 -21.86 -5.19 9.34
C GLY A 115 -20.87 -5.18 10.51
N ILE A 116 -19.59 -5.16 10.28
CA ILE A 116 -18.59 -4.96 11.34
C ILE A 116 -18.32 -3.46 11.49
N GLY A 117 -18.81 -2.87 12.60
CA GLY A 117 -18.79 -1.43 12.81
C GLY A 117 -19.70 -0.69 11.82
N LYS A 118 -19.21 0.39 11.21
CA LYS A 118 -19.96 1.17 10.20
C LYS A 118 -19.62 0.76 8.76
N ASN A 119 -19.29 -0.52 8.56
CA ASN A 119 -18.83 -1.03 7.27
C ASN A 119 -20.02 -1.27 6.34
N GLU A 120 -20.06 -0.58 5.20
CA GLU A 120 -21.11 -0.76 4.18
C GLU A 120 -20.68 -1.69 3.05
N TYR A 121 -19.38 -2.00 2.96
CA TYR A 121 -18.79 -2.71 1.85
C TYR A 121 -18.19 -4.04 2.29
N SER A 122 -18.35 -5.06 1.43
CA SER A 122 -17.74 -6.36 1.59
C SER A 122 -16.88 -6.67 0.37
N TYR A 123 -15.61 -6.93 0.60
CA TYR A 123 -14.66 -7.27 -0.46
C TYR A 123 -13.51 -8.12 0.05
N PHE A 124 -12.86 -8.78 -0.89
CA PHE A 124 -11.63 -9.52 -0.67
C PHE A 124 -10.62 -9.15 -1.76
N ARG A 125 -9.40 -8.82 -1.36
CA ARG A 125 -8.31 -8.41 -2.24
C ARG A 125 -7.06 -9.23 -1.97
N PRO A 126 -6.84 -10.33 -2.69
CA PRO A 126 -5.56 -11.00 -2.72
C PRO A 126 -4.60 -10.27 -3.66
N GLU A 127 -3.35 -10.15 -3.24
CA GLU A 127 -2.27 -9.56 -4.01
C GLU A 127 -0.98 -10.37 -3.81
N LEU A 128 -0.36 -10.78 -4.91
CA LEU A 128 0.91 -11.49 -4.94
C LEU A 128 1.99 -10.56 -5.49
N SER A 129 3.09 -10.45 -4.77
CA SER A 129 4.27 -9.67 -5.19
C SER A 129 5.51 -10.55 -5.16
N ILE A 130 6.29 -10.51 -6.22
CA ILE A 130 7.56 -11.24 -6.37
C ILE A 130 8.65 -10.22 -6.67
N GLN A 131 9.65 -10.16 -5.80
CA GLN A 131 10.82 -9.29 -5.96
C GLN A 131 12.05 -10.15 -6.17
N TYR A 132 12.83 -9.84 -7.20
CA TYR A 132 14.07 -10.53 -7.50
C TYR A 132 15.16 -9.58 -7.95
N THR A 133 16.37 -9.80 -7.44
CA THR A 133 17.56 -9.04 -7.84
C THR A 133 18.53 -9.98 -8.54
N LEU A 134 18.75 -9.74 -9.83
CA LEU A 134 19.63 -10.53 -10.67
C LEU A 134 20.95 -9.76 -10.89
N PRO A 135 22.11 -10.29 -10.44
CA PRO A 135 23.39 -9.74 -10.81
C PRO A 135 23.70 -10.10 -12.28
N ILE A 136 24.06 -9.11 -13.09
CA ILE A 136 24.41 -9.27 -14.50
C ILE A 136 25.80 -8.65 -14.71
N PRO A 137 26.90 -9.35 -14.42
CA PRO A 137 28.24 -8.84 -14.68
C PRO A 137 28.49 -8.69 -16.21
N PRO A 138 29.12 -7.61 -16.70
CA PRO A 138 29.60 -6.42 -15.98
C PRO A 138 28.56 -5.29 -15.82
N LEU A 139 27.29 -5.50 -16.24
CA LEU A 139 26.26 -4.45 -16.31
C LEU A 139 25.71 -4.03 -14.94
N GLY A 140 25.96 -4.78 -13.87
CA GLY A 140 25.54 -4.46 -12.53
C GLY A 140 24.39 -5.33 -12.01
N LEU A 141 23.41 -4.72 -11.32
CA LEU A 141 22.28 -5.40 -10.68
C LEU A 141 20.96 -5.02 -11.38
N SER A 142 20.22 -6.00 -11.83
CA SER A 142 18.86 -5.82 -12.33
C SER A 142 17.84 -6.20 -11.26
N LYS A 143 16.90 -5.29 -10.96
CA LYS A 143 15.85 -5.52 -9.97
C LYS A 143 14.51 -5.67 -10.67
N PHE A 144 13.88 -6.81 -10.44
CA PHE A 144 12.55 -7.13 -10.95
C PHE A 144 11.55 -7.05 -9.79
N ASN A 145 10.43 -6.40 -10.05
CA ASN A 145 9.28 -6.38 -9.16
C ASN A 145 8.03 -6.68 -9.98
N LEU A 146 7.43 -7.84 -9.74
CA LEU A 146 6.20 -8.27 -10.37
C LEU A 146 5.11 -8.31 -9.30
N SER A 147 4.01 -7.60 -9.53
CA SER A 147 2.85 -7.63 -8.65
C SER A 147 1.59 -7.91 -9.44
N SER A 148 0.74 -8.76 -8.89
CA SER A 148 -0.55 -9.10 -9.47
C SER A 148 -1.58 -9.23 -8.34
N GLY A 149 -2.77 -8.73 -8.58
CA GLY A 149 -3.85 -8.79 -7.60
C GLY A 149 -5.21 -8.59 -8.23
N THR A 150 -6.23 -8.92 -7.49
CA THR A 150 -7.61 -8.71 -7.89
C THR A 150 -8.45 -8.23 -6.72
N ILE A 151 -9.60 -7.64 -7.01
CA ILE A 151 -10.59 -7.24 -6.01
C ILE A 151 -11.88 -7.97 -6.34
N VAL A 152 -12.35 -8.78 -5.39
CA VAL A 152 -13.62 -9.49 -5.47
C VAL A 152 -14.60 -8.84 -4.50
N GLY A 153 -15.75 -8.40 -4.97
CA GLY A 153 -16.77 -7.72 -4.18
C GLY A 153 -17.09 -6.31 -4.68
N LYS A 154 -17.82 -5.56 -3.86
CA LYS A 154 -18.22 -4.19 -4.19
C LYS A 154 -17.39 -3.22 -3.35
N VAL A 155 -16.65 -2.35 -4.00
CA VAL A 155 -15.83 -1.32 -3.35
C VAL A 155 -16.13 0.04 -3.95
N PRO A 156 -16.17 1.12 -3.14
CA PRO A 156 -16.26 2.47 -3.66
C PRO A 156 -14.93 2.90 -4.29
N TYR A 157 -14.99 3.87 -5.19
CA TYR A 157 -13.83 4.38 -5.93
C TYR A 157 -12.60 4.70 -5.05
N PRO A 158 -12.72 5.35 -3.87
CA PRO A 158 -11.54 5.66 -3.05
C PRO A 158 -10.81 4.44 -2.46
N MET A 159 -11.42 3.26 -2.54
CA MET A 159 -10.83 2.00 -2.06
C MET A 159 -10.19 1.17 -3.18
N LEU A 160 -10.33 1.59 -4.42
CA LEU A 160 -9.63 0.96 -5.54
C LEU A 160 -8.12 1.18 -5.40
N LYS A 161 -7.35 0.18 -5.79
CA LYS A 161 -5.91 0.32 -5.88
C LYS A 161 -5.58 1.09 -7.17
N ILE A 162 -5.10 2.31 -7.01
CA ILE A 162 -4.62 3.14 -8.10
C ILE A 162 -3.09 3.01 -8.13
N HIS A 163 -2.51 2.90 -9.32
CA HIS A 163 -1.06 2.91 -9.47
C HIS A 163 -0.50 4.29 -9.08
N GLU A 164 0.54 4.28 -8.26
CA GLU A 164 1.17 5.50 -7.80
C GLU A 164 1.88 6.20 -8.97
N GLY A 165 1.62 7.49 -9.14
CA GLY A 165 2.36 8.37 -10.04
C GLY A 165 3.48 9.09 -9.30
N ASN A 166 4.56 9.42 -10.00
CA ASN A 166 5.62 10.27 -9.44
C ASN A 166 5.27 11.75 -9.63
N GLY A 167 5.27 12.50 -8.53
CA GLY A 167 5.23 13.97 -8.58
C GLY A 167 6.60 14.55 -8.91
N THR A 168 6.64 15.83 -9.28
CA THR A 168 7.86 16.55 -9.71
C THR A 168 8.99 16.50 -8.66
N TYR A 169 8.63 16.41 -7.38
CA TYR A 169 9.59 16.44 -6.26
C TYR A 169 9.50 15.22 -5.33
N THR A 170 8.64 14.25 -5.63
CA THR A 170 8.48 13.00 -4.87
C THR A 170 8.82 11.83 -5.78
N PHE A 171 9.90 11.14 -5.44
CA PHE A 171 10.34 9.97 -6.18
C PHE A 171 9.98 8.71 -5.38
N SER A 172 9.02 7.95 -5.89
CA SER A 172 8.71 6.62 -5.37
C SER A 172 9.30 5.55 -6.30
N ARG A 173 9.94 4.53 -5.73
CA ARG A 173 10.38 3.37 -6.52
C ARG A 173 9.13 2.66 -7.05
N TYR A 174 9.18 2.25 -8.32
CA TYR A 174 8.11 1.52 -8.99
C TYR A 174 6.82 2.33 -9.26
N ALA A 175 6.87 3.66 -9.19
CA ALA A 175 5.79 4.52 -9.59
C ALA A 175 5.89 4.91 -11.08
N PHE A 176 4.76 5.20 -11.71
CA PHE A 176 4.70 5.61 -13.10
C PHE A 176 4.98 7.11 -13.24
N ASN A 177 5.92 7.49 -14.12
CA ASN A 177 6.37 8.88 -14.24
C ASN A 177 5.40 9.80 -14.98
N CYS A 178 4.39 9.26 -15.64
CA CYS A 178 3.54 10.00 -16.58
C CYS A 178 2.07 10.08 -16.19
N MET A 179 1.72 9.70 -14.97
CA MET A 179 0.32 9.75 -14.53
C MET A 179 0.05 11.05 -13.76
N ASN A 180 -0.72 11.94 -14.39
CA ASN A 180 -1.37 13.07 -13.73
C ASN A 180 -2.78 12.64 -13.35
N TYR A 181 -3.09 12.66 -12.07
CA TYR A 181 -4.43 12.39 -11.54
C TYR A 181 -5.13 13.70 -11.16
#